data_07fce112ee1b6519e7c6fc17133718c2
#
_entry.id   07fce112ee1b6519e7c6fc17133718c2
#
_cell.length_a   1.000
_cell.length_b   1.000
_cell.length_c   1.000
_cell.angle_alpha   90.00
_cell.angle_beta   90.00
_cell.angle_gamma   90.00
#
_symmetry.space_group_name_H-M   'P 1'
#
loop_
_entity.id
_entity.type
_entity.pdbx_description
1 polymer ?
#
loop_
_entity_poly.entity_id
_entity_poly.type
_entity_poly.pdbx_seq_one_letter_code
_entity_poly.pdbx_strand_id
1 'polypeptide(L)'
;KGLIVLRPDGYSIWESIKESLDKKLKETGHRNGFLPVLIPESLLGKEKEHFEGFNPEVFWVTHSGNSELGDRLALRPTSETLAYTLYSKWIKSWRDLPLKINFWNTALRAEIKGTKPFLR
;
A
#
# COMPACT_ATOMS: atom_id res chain seq x y z
N LYS A 1 7.93 15.74 -2.27
CA LYS A 1 6.83 15.99 -1.31
C LYS A 1 6.23 14.65 -0.92
N GLY A 2 5.57 14.55 0.24
CA GLY A 2 5.17 13.25 0.82
C GLY A 2 6.10 12.78 1.95
N LEU A 3 7.16 13.51 2.24
CA LEU A 3 8.03 13.28 3.38
C LEU A 3 7.45 14.03 4.58
N ILE A 4 6.51 13.41 5.27
CA ILE A 4 5.84 13.99 6.44
C ILE A 4 6.47 13.38 7.69
N VAL A 5 6.85 14.23 8.63
CA VAL A 5 7.26 13.83 9.97
C VAL A 5 6.10 14.10 10.93
N LEU A 6 5.61 13.06 11.57
CA LEU A 6 4.66 13.17 12.68
C LEU A 6 5.46 13.19 13.99
N ARG A 7 5.35 14.28 14.74
CA ARG A 7 5.91 14.36 16.09
C ARG A 7 5.10 13.48 17.04
N PRO A 8 5.63 13.14 18.25
CA PRO A 8 4.98 12.21 19.18
C PRO A 8 3.49 12.51 19.44
N ASP A 9 3.13 13.76 19.68
CA ASP A 9 1.73 14.13 19.94
C ASP A 9 0.83 13.91 18.72
N GLY A 10 1.30 14.24 17.53
CA GLY A 10 0.58 13.97 16.27
C GLY A 10 0.51 12.48 15.95
N TYR A 11 1.56 11.73 16.30
CA TYR A 11 1.58 10.29 16.08
C TYR A 11 0.64 9.56 17.05
N SER A 12 0.51 10.03 18.29
CA SER A 12 -0.43 9.44 19.27
C SER A 12 -1.89 9.57 18.83
N ILE A 13 -2.23 10.62 18.08
CA ILE A 13 -3.57 10.73 17.45
C ILE A 13 -3.77 9.61 16.42
N TRP A 14 -2.76 9.36 15.59
CA TRP A 14 -2.80 8.26 14.64
C TRP A 14 -2.92 6.90 15.31
N GLU A 15 -2.17 6.66 16.38
CA GLU A 15 -2.24 5.41 17.15
C GLU A 15 -3.64 5.18 17.71
N SER A 16 -4.25 6.20 18.31
CA SER A 16 -5.61 6.14 18.85
C SER A 16 -6.65 5.83 17.79
N ILE A 17 -6.56 6.45 16.60
CA ILE A 17 -7.44 6.18 15.45
C ILE A 17 -7.26 4.73 15.00
N LYS A 18 -6.00 4.31 14.83
CA LYS A 18 -5.66 2.96 14.38
C LYS A 18 -6.18 1.92 15.36
N GLU A 19 -5.94 2.08 16.64
CA GLU A 19 -6.38 1.14 17.67
C GLU A 19 -7.90 0.98 17.70
N SER A 20 -8.62 2.11 17.69
CA SER A 20 -10.09 2.10 17.69
C SER A 20 -10.65 1.40 16.44
N LEU A 21 -10.11 1.68 15.27
CA LEU A 21 -10.58 1.06 14.03
C LEU A 21 -10.17 -0.41 13.91
N ASP A 22 -8.93 -0.74 14.29
CA ASP A 22 -8.41 -2.10 14.27
C ASP A 22 -9.25 -3.05 15.16
N LYS A 23 -9.64 -2.57 16.35
CA LYS A 23 -10.52 -3.30 17.24
C LYS A 23 -11.86 -3.62 16.56
N LYS A 24 -12.50 -2.63 15.96
CA LYS A 24 -13.79 -2.81 15.26
C LYS A 24 -13.67 -3.76 14.06
N LEU A 25 -12.59 -3.68 13.30
CA LEU A 25 -12.34 -4.60 12.18
C LEU A 25 -12.18 -6.04 12.69
N LYS A 26 -11.43 -6.25 13.77
CA LYS A 26 -11.24 -7.58 14.37
C LYS A 26 -12.54 -8.17 14.92
N GLU A 27 -13.42 -7.37 15.50
CA GLU A 27 -14.75 -7.76 15.97
C GLU A 27 -15.62 -8.32 14.82
N THR A 28 -15.41 -7.85 13.60
CA THR A 28 -16.08 -8.33 12.38
C THR A 28 -15.36 -9.49 11.68
N GLY A 29 -14.32 -10.03 12.31
CA GLY A 29 -13.55 -11.18 11.82
C GLY A 29 -12.44 -10.85 10.83
N HIS A 30 -12.04 -9.57 10.71
CA HIS A 30 -10.89 -9.20 9.89
C HIS A 30 -9.57 -9.59 10.57
N ARG A 31 -8.60 -9.96 9.75
CA ARG A 31 -7.23 -10.25 10.18
C ARG A 31 -6.28 -9.24 9.53
N ASN A 32 -5.27 -8.82 10.28
CA ASN A 32 -4.26 -7.92 9.73
C ASN A 32 -3.24 -8.71 8.92
N GLY A 33 -2.90 -8.18 7.75
CA GLY A 33 -1.83 -8.63 6.89
C GLY A 33 -0.83 -7.52 6.62
N PHE A 34 0.25 -7.88 5.95
CA PHE A 34 1.27 -6.93 5.49
C PHE A 34 1.63 -7.22 4.04
N LEU A 35 1.74 -6.18 3.24
CA LEU A 35 2.15 -6.26 1.84
C LEU A 35 3.51 -5.56 1.65
N PRO A 36 4.36 -6.02 0.72
CA PRO A 36 5.64 -5.38 0.42
C PRO A 36 5.49 -3.90 0.06
N VAL A 37 6.47 -3.10 0.45
CA VAL A 37 6.55 -1.67 0.10
C VAL A 37 6.98 -1.48 -1.35
N LEU A 38 7.85 -2.36 -1.83
CA LEU A 38 8.40 -2.33 -3.19
C LEU A 38 7.65 -3.33 -4.07
N ILE A 39 7.26 -2.89 -5.26
CA ILE A 39 6.51 -3.69 -6.23
C ILE A 39 7.29 -3.69 -7.54
N PRO A 40 7.66 -4.86 -8.09
CA PRO A 40 8.32 -4.93 -9.40
C PRO A 40 7.46 -4.30 -10.50
N GLU A 41 8.10 -3.54 -11.40
CA GLU A 41 7.41 -2.92 -12.54
C GLU A 41 6.72 -3.97 -13.43
N SER A 42 7.36 -5.13 -13.61
CA SER A 42 6.80 -6.25 -14.36
C SER A 42 5.48 -6.77 -13.79
N LEU A 43 5.27 -6.65 -12.47
CA LEU A 43 4.00 -7.01 -11.83
C LEU A 43 2.92 -5.97 -12.09
N LEU A 44 3.29 -4.70 -12.13
CA LEU A 44 2.37 -3.59 -12.39
C LEU A 44 1.90 -3.56 -13.85
N GLY A 45 2.78 -3.94 -14.78
CA GLY A 45 2.47 -4.00 -16.21
C GLY A 45 1.36 -4.98 -16.61
N LYS A 46 1.01 -5.92 -15.74
CA LYS A 46 -0.11 -6.86 -15.96
C LYS A 46 -1.49 -6.24 -15.75
N GLU A 47 -1.56 -5.09 -15.07
CA GLU A 47 -2.80 -4.33 -14.82
C GLU A 47 -2.66 -2.89 -15.34
N LYS A 48 -2.21 -2.76 -16.59
CA LYS A 48 -1.88 -1.47 -17.21
C LYS A 48 -2.98 -0.41 -17.06
N GLU A 49 -4.23 -0.78 -17.27
CA GLU A 49 -5.36 0.16 -17.20
C GLU A 49 -5.56 0.78 -15.82
N HIS A 50 -5.33 0.03 -14.75
CA HIS A 50 -5.43 0.54 -13.37
C HIS A 50 -4.25 1.43 -12.99
N PHE A 51 -3.09 1.22 -13.62
CA PHE A 51 -1.84 1.88 -13.27
C PHE A 51 -1.55 3.13 -14.09
N GLU A 52 -2.11 3.23 -15.29
CA GLU A 52 -1.91 4.40 -16.18
C GLU A 52 -2.31 5.72 -15.51
N GLY A 53 -3.34 5.71 -14.66
CA GLY A 53 -3.75 6.88 -13.88
C GLY A 53 -2.76 7.32 -12.79
N PHE A 54 -1.86 6.44 -12.35
CA PHE A 54 -0.89 6.70 -11.26
C PHE A 54 0.55 6.87 -11.75
N ASN A 55 0.83 6.55 -13.01
CA ASN A 55 2.20 6.51 -13.53
C ASN A 55 3.02 7.79 -13.28
N PRO A 56 2.46 9.02 -13.38
CA PRO A 56 3.19 10.25 -13.09
C PRO A 56 3.51 10.45 -11.61
N GLU A 57 2.85 9.73 -10.71
CA GLU A 57 2.93 9.90 -9.26
C GLU A 57 3.73 8.81 -8.55
N VAL A 58 4.38 7.91 -9.30
CA VAL A 58 5.14 6.79 -8.74
C VAL A 58 6.58 7.19 -8.47
N PHE A 59 7.06 6.86 -7.27
CA PHE A 59 8.49 6.86 -6.99
C PHE A 59 9.10 5.54 -7.44
N TRP A 60 10.17 5.61 -8.22
CA TRP A 60 10.87 4.45 -8.72
C TRP A 60 12.20 4.24 -8.02
N VAL A 61 12.47 3.01 -7.62
CA VAL A 61 13.79 2.55 -7.18
C VAL A 61 14.44 1.87 -8.37
N THR A 62 15.56 2.41 -8.82
CA THR A 62 16.28 1.98 -10.02
C THR A 62 17.61 1.31 -9.72
N HIS A 63 18.12 1.47 -8.50
CA HIS A 63 19.42 0.94 -8.09
C HIS A 63 19.35 0.22 -6.75
N SER A 64 20.22 -0.76 -6.59
CA SER A 64 20.57 -1.40 -5.31
C SER A 64 22.05 -1.15 -5.05
N GLY A 65 22.35 -0.28 -4.09
CA GLY A 65 23.70 0.28 -3.95
C GLY A 65 24.08 1.03 -5.22
N ASN A 66 25.21 0.64 -5.83
CA ASN A 66 25.71 1.25 -7.08
C ASN A 66 25.28 0.49 -8.35
N SER A 67 24.52 -0.61 -8.21
CA SER A 67 24.11 -1.46 -9.33
C SER A 67 22.70 -1.10 -9.78
N GLU A 68 22.51 -0.92 -11.07
CA GLU A 68 21.19 -0.71 -11.66
C GLU A 68 20.38 -2.02 -11.60
N LEU A 69 19.08 -1.87 -11.30
CA LEU A 69 18.15 -3.00 -11.26
C LEU A 69 17.66 -3.31 -12.68
N GLY A 70 17.64 -4.58 -13.04
CA GLY A 70 17.08 -5.03 -14.33
C GLY A 70 15.55 -4.86 -14.44
N ASP A 71 14.85 -4.87 -13.31
CA ASP A 71 13.42 -4.55 -13.19
C ASP A 71 13.27 -3.46 -12.11
N ARG A 72 12.75 -2.30 -12.49
CA ARG A 72 12.54 -1.19 -11.55
C ARG A 72 11.50 -1.58 -10.51
N LEU A 73 11.65 -1.03 -9.32
CA LEU A 73 10.71 -1.25 -8.24
C LEU A 73 9.94 0.02 -7.93
N ALA A 74 8.62 -0.05 -7.95
CA ALA A 74 7.76 1.04 -7.53
C ALA A 74 7.65 1.06 -6.00
N LEU A 75 7.84 2.23 -5.38
CA LEU A 75 7.32 2.45 -4.04
C LEU A 75 5.79 2.43 -4.12
N ARG A 76 5.16 1.58 -3.35
CA ARG A 76 3.73 1.30 -3.41
C ARG A 76 2.86 2.58 -3.42
N PRO A 77 2.27 2.97 -4.57
CA PRO A 77 1.34 4.10 -4.64
C PRO A 77 -0.06 3.71 -4.21
N THR A 78 -0.36 2.41 -4.31
CA THR A 78 -1.61 1.75 -3.90
C THR A 78 -1.32 0.29 -3.59
N SER A 79 -2.21 -0.39 -2.84
CA SER A 79 -2.02 -1.79 -2.45
C SER A 79 -2.89 -2.76 -3.23
N GLU A 80 -3.88 -2.29 -3.97
CA GLU A 80 -4.92 -3.11 -4.60
C GLU A 80 -4.34 -4.09 -5.61
N THR A 81 -3.51 -3.61 -6.53
CA THR A 81 -2.87 -4.45 -7.56
C THR A 81 -2.13 -5.64 -6.96
N LEU A 82 -1.34 -5.37 -5.90
CA LEU A 82 -0.59 -6.42 -5.22
C LEU A 82 -1.53 -7.35 -4.45
N ALA A 83 -2.53 -6.80 -3.75
CA ALA A 83 -3.50 -7.58 -2.99
C ALA A 83 -4.28 -8.53 -3.89
N TYR A 84 -4.83 -8.06 -4.99
CA TYR A 84 -5.61 -8.89 -5.92
C TYR A 84 -4.77 -9.95 -6.61
N THR A 85 -3.53 -9.64 -6.96
CA THR A 85 -2.59 -10.64 -7.48
C THR A 85 -2.36 -11.77 -6.47
N LEU A 86 -2.27 -11.46 -5.18
CA LEU A 86 -2.14 -12.46 -4.13
C LEU A 86 -3.44 -13.20 -3.86
N TYR A 87 -4.57 -12.52 -3.84
CA TYR A 87 -5.88 -13.15 -3.64
C TYR A 87 -6.20 -14.15 -4.72
N SER A 88 -5.86 -13.89 -5.97
CA SER A 88 -6.03 -14.86 -7.06
C SER A 88 -5.23 -16.16 -6.85
N LYS A 89 -4.16 -16.09 -6.06
CA LYS A 89 -3.35 -17.26 -5.69
C LYS A 89 -3.86 -17.95 -4.42
N TRP A 90 -4.43 -17.20 -3.48
CA TRP A 90 -4.89 -17.73 -2.19
C TRP A 90 -6.29 -18.33 -2.26
N ILE A 91 -7.19 -17.70 -3.03
CA ILE A 91 -8.57 -18.16 -3.18
C ILE A 91 -8.61 -19.22 -4.29
N LYS A 92 -8.84 -20.47 -3.91
CA LYS A 92 -8.94 -21.62 -4.83
C LYS A 92 -10.37 -22.10 -5.00
N SER A 93 -11.22 -21.84 -4.03
CA SER A 93 -12.62 -22.24 -4.04
C SER A 93 -13.48 -21.28 -3.21
N TRP A 94 -14.79 -21.42 -3.34
CA TRP A 94 -15.75 -20.67 -2.52
C TRP A 94 -15.58 -20.93 -1.00
N ARG A 95 -14.95 -22.05 -0.63
CA ARG A 95 -14.68 -22.39 0.78
C ARG A 95 -13.62 -21.48 1.41
N ASP A 96 -12.81 -20.81 0.60
CA ASP A 96 -11.81 -19.84 1.06
C ASP A 96 -12.41 -18.47 1.37
N LEU A 97 -13.73 -18.32 1.16
CA LEU A 97 -14.48 -17.10 1.40
C LEU A 97 -15.38 -17.24 2.65
N PRO A 98 -15.65 -16.16 3.36
CA PRO A 98 -15.21 -14.79 3.09
C PRO A 98 -13.75 -14.55 3.49
N LEU A 99 -12.97 -13.91 2.60
CA LEU A 99 -11.64 -13.44 2.90
C LEU A 99 -11.71 -12.00 3.45
N LYS A 100 -11.43 -11.83 4.74
CA LYS A 100 -11.50 -10.54 5.43
C LYS A 100 -10.10 -10.15 5.92
N ILE A 101 -9.41 -9.31 5.17
CA ILE A 101 -8.06 -8.86 5.50
C ILE A 101 -8.04 -7.33 5.54
N ASN A 102 -7.34 -6.79 6.54
CA ASN A 102 -6.99 -5.38 6.63
C ASN A 102 -5.49 -5.20 6.49
N PHE A 103 -5.05 -4.17 5.79
CA PHE A 103 -3.65 -3.83 5.64
C PHE A 103 -3.40 -2.41 6.14
N TRP A 104 -2.65 -2.28 7.23
CA TRP A 104 -2.13 -1.01 7.71
C TRP A 104 -0.87 -0.64 6.92
N ASN A 105 -1.08 -0.31 5.66
CA ASN A 105 -0.01 -0.04 4.72
C ASN A 105 0.13 1.46 4.42
N THR A 106 1.36 1.92 4.30
CA THR A 106 1.67 3.25 3.79
C THR A 106 1.65 3.23 2.26
N ALA A 107 0.93 4.15 1.63
CA ALA A 107 1.01 4.44 0.21
C ALA A 107 1.84 5.71 0.00
N LEU A 108 2.71 5.71 -1.01
CA LEU A 108 3.64 6.79 -1.31
C LEU A 108 3.42 7.28 -2.73
N ARG A 109 3.10 8.57 -2.87
CA ARG A 109 2.87 9.20 -4.18
C ARG A 109 3.70 10.47 -4.30
N ALA A 110 4.25 10.71 -5.48
CA ALA A 110 4.96 11.94 -5.83
C ALA A 110 3.98 13.08 -6.15
N GLU A 111 3.03 13.34 -5.27
CA GLU A 111 1.99 14.35 -5.49
C GLU A 111 2.59 15.76 -5.62
N ILE A 112 2.11 16.50 -6.60
CA ILE A 112 2.53 17.88 -6.85
C ILE A 112 1.89 18.83 -5.82
N LYS A 113 0.68 18.52 -5.35
CA LYS A 113 -0.06 19.31 -4.35
C LYS A 113 0.26 18.84 -2.93
N GLY A 114 0.51 19.79 -2.03
CA GLY A 114 0.70 19.49 -0.62
C GLY A 114 -0.58 18.95 0.00
N THR A 115 -0.47 17.85 0.74
CA THR A 115 -1.58 17.27 1.51
C THR A 115 -1.47 17.69 2.97
N LYS A 116 -2.61 17.94 3.61
CA LYS A 116 -2.68 18.18 5.06
C LYS A 116 -2.81 16.84 5.78
N PRO A 117 -2.05 16.59 6.86
CA PRO A 117 -2.23 15.41 7.68
C PRO A 117 -3.66 15.34 8.24
N PHE A 118 -4.22 14.13 8.32
CA PHE A 118 -5.53 13.78 8.89
C PHE A 118 -6.77 14.38 8.19
N LEU A 119 -6.67 15.56 7.64
CA LEU A 119 -7.80 16.28 7.01
C LEU A 119 -7.49 16.49 5.52
N ARG A 120 -8.09 15.66 4.72
CA ARG A 120 -7.92 15.72 3.27
C ARG A 120 -9.26 15.90 2.55
#